data_2f3a58fb8a27d7d4914d3d6c45f370ff
#
_entry.id   2f3a58fb8a27d7d4914d3d6c45f370ff
#
_cell.length_a   1.000
_cell.length_b   1.000
_cell.length_c   1.000
_cell.angle_alpha   90.00
_cell.angle_beta   90.00
_cell.angle_gamma   90.00
#
_symmetry.space_group_name_H-M   'P 1'
#
loop_
_entity.id
_entity.type
_entity.pdbx_description
1 polymer ?
#
loop_
_entity_poly.entity_id
_entity_poly.type
_entity_poly.pdbx_seq_one_letter_code
_entity_poly.pdbx_strand_id
1 'polypeptide(L)'
;EMHNRSLVDGAFRAAGATVMPAMETDSVLTLALSVVAGELCSVLPGALVDAVRGHDGLEALPLVGPVLTTPIGFMSHRQVQPTRALDAALALAQDADWLQHATAHSGLLAAH
;
A
#
# COMPACT_ATOMS: atom_id res chain seq x y z
N GLU A 1 9.73 -5.97 -11.48
CA GLU A 1 8.37 -6.46 -11.25
C GLU A 1 7.90 -5.96 -9.90
N MET A 2 6.85 -5.17 -9.87
CA MET A 2 6.40 -4.55 -8.62
C MET A 2 5.82 -5.61 -7.67
N HIS A 3 6.28 -5.59 -6.42
CA HIS A 3 5.84 -6.54 -5.38
C HIS A 3 4.30 -6.58 -5.23
N ASN A 4 3.63 -5.44 -5.32
CA ASN A 4 2.18 -5.36 -5.26
C ASN A 4 1.47 -6.16 -6.35
N ARG A 5 2.01 -6.18 -7.58
CA ARG A 5 1.43 -6.95 -8.67
C ARG A 5 1.43 -8.44 -8.35
N SER A 6 2.54 -8.97 -7.87
CA SER A 6 2.65 -10.39 -7.50
C SER A 6 1.70 -10.79 -6.37
N LEU A 7 1.48 -9.89 -5.40
CA LEU A 7 0.50 -10.10 -4.31
C LEU A 7 -0.93 -10.18 -4.85
N VAL A 8 -1.32 -9.25 -5.71
CA VAL A 8 -2.66 -9.20 -6.30
C VAL A 8 -2.91 -10.42 -7.18
N ASP A 9 -1.98 -10.76 -8.07
CA ASP A 9 -2.08 -11.94 -8.93
C ASP A 9 -2.14 -13.25 -8.11
N GLY A 10 -1.41 -13.30 -6.99
CA GLY A 10 -1.46 -14.41 -6.04
C GLY A 10 -2.85 -14.56 -5.41
N ALA A 11 -3.46 -13.45 -5.01
CA ALA A 11 -4.80 -13.45 -4.44
C ALA A 11 -5.87 -13.92 -5.44
N PHE A 12 -5.83 -13.42 -6.65
CA PHE A 12 -6.77 -13.87 -7.71
C PHE A 12 -6.60 -15.35 -8.00
N ARG A 13 -5.39 -15.85 -8.12
CA ARG A 13 -5.12 -17.29 -8.32
C ARG A 13 -5.63 -18.13 -7.16
N ALA A 14 -5.44 -17.69 -5.92
CA ALA A 14 -5.95 -18.38 -4.74
C ALA A 14 -7.49 -18.45 -4.72
N ALA A 15 -8.15 -17.43 -5.26
CA ALA A 15 -9.60 -17.38 -5.45
C ALA A 15 -10.08 -18.14 -6.70
N GLY A 16 -9.19 -18.82 -7.43
CA GLY A 16 -9.54 -19.54 -8.67
C GLY A 16 -9.82 -18.61 -9.85
N ALA A 17 -9.45 -17.35 -9.78
CA ALA A 17 -9.67 -16.36 -10.81
C ALA A 17 -8.37 -15.98 -11.52
N THR A 18 -8.48 -15.61 -12.80
CA THR A 18 -7.39 -15.04 -13.58
C THR A 18 -7.79 -13.65 -14.03
N VAL A 19 -6.94 -12.67 -13.78
CA VAL A 19 -7.18 -11.29 -14.18
C VAL A 19 -6.17 -10.89 -15.24
N MET A 20 -6.67 -10.35 -16.34
CA MET A 20 -5.85 -9.63 -17.31
C MET A 20 -5.97 -8.14 -17.02
N PRO A 21 -4.87 -7.46 -16.67
CA PRO A 21 -4.92 -6.03 -16.40
C PRO A 21 -5.23 -5.25 -17.68
N ALA A 22 -6.12 -4.28 -17.56
CA ALA A 22 -6.40 -3.34 -18.64
C ALA A 22 -5.24 -2.34 -18.83
N MET A 23 -4.51 -2.07 -17.74
CA MET A 23 -3.36 -1.17 -17.73
C MET A 23 -2.35 -1.60 -16.66
N GLU A 24 -1.08 -1.39 -16.93
CA GLU A 24 0.02 -1.57 -15.99
C GLU A 24 0.84 -0.29 -15.89
N THR A 25 1.13 0.15 -14.69
CA THR A 25 1.98 1.31 -14.40
C THR A 25 2.64 1.16 -13.05
N ASP A 26 3.77 1.81 -12.85
CA ASP A 26 4.49 1.94 -11.59
C ASP A 26 4.11 3.23 -10.82
N SER A 27 3.28 4.07 -11.43
CA SER A 27 2.79 5.30 -10.83
C SER A 27 1.44 5.11 -10.16
N VAL A 28 1.41 5.23 -8.84
CA VAL A 28 0.17 5.19 -8.04
C VAL A 28 -0.81 6.28 -8.44
N LEU A 29 -0.29 7.49 -8.73
CA LEU A 29 -1.12 8.61 -9.19
C LEU A 29 -1.77 8.29 -10.53
N THR A 30 -1.03 7.72 -11.47
CA THR A 30 -1.58 7.29 -12.76
C THR A 30 -2.67 6.23 -12.56
N LEU A 31 -2.49 5.26 -11.66
CA LEU A 31 -3.53 4.28 -11.33
C LEU A 31 -4.79 4.97 -10.80
N ALA A 32 -4.65 5.85 -9.80
CA ALA A 32 -5.80 6.55 -9.22
C ALA A 32 -6.55 7.39 -10.26
N LEU A 33 -5.83 8.17 -11.07
CA LEU A 33 -6.44 9.00 -12.12
C LEU A 33 -7.12 8.16 -13.21
N SER A 34 -6.57 6.99 -13.53
CA SER A 34 -7.20 6.08 -14.50
C SER A 34 -8.50 5.47 -13.99
N VAL A 35 -8.61 5.22 -12.67
CA VAL A 35 -9.87 4.80 -12.05
C VAL A 35 -10.89 5.94 -12.09
N VAL A 36 -10.49 7.18 -11.80
CA VAL A 36 -11.37 8.36 -11.88
C VAL A 36 -11.85 8.62 -13.30
N ALA A 37 -10.97 8.49 -14.29
CA ALA A 37 -11.25 8.82 -15.69
C ALA A 37 -12.00 7.74 -16.45
N GLY A 38 -12.04 6.52 -15.94
CA GLY A 38 -12.60 5.37 -16.67
C GLY A 38 -13.41 4.44 -15.76
N GLU A 39 -14.08 3.47 -16.37
CA GLU A 39 -14.78 2.40 -15.67
C GLU A 39 -13.80 1.29 -15.23
N LEU A 40 -12.73 1.70 -14.54
CA LEU A 40 -11.67 0.81 -14.09
C LEU A 40 -11.69 0.65 -12.57
N CYS A 41 -11.21 -0.49 -12.11
CA CYS A 41 -10.93 -0.76 -10.70
C CYS A 41 -9.42 -0.98 -10.50
N SER A 42 -8.91 -0.61 -9.33
CA SER A 42 -7.52 -0.88 -8.96
C SER A 42 -7.43 -1.38 -7.53
N VAL A 43 -6.40 -2.17 -7.24
CA VAL A 43 -6.06 -2.59 -5.88
C VAL A 43 -4.86 -1.77 -5.42
N LEU A 44 -5.06 -1.00 -4.37
CA LEU A 44 -4.05 -0.12 -3.80
C LEU A 44 -3.88 -0.41 -2.30
N PRO A 45 -2.68 -0.19 -1.74
CA PRO A 45 -2.52 -0.17 -0.29
C PRO A 45 -3.44 0.86 0.36
N GLY A 46 -4.04 0.52 1.50
CA GLY A 46 -5.02 1.37 2.14
C GLY A 46 -4.50 2.78 2.47
N ALA A 47 -3.23 2.92 2.85
CA ALA A 47 -2.62 4.24 3.07
C ALA A 47 -2.65 5.14 1.82
N LEU A 48 -2.54 4.56 0.63
CA LEU A 48 -2.66 5.29 -0.63
C LEU A 48 -4.12 5.58 -0.98
N VAL A 49 -5.03 4.68 -0.64
CA VAL A 49 -6.47 4.92 -0.77
C VAL A 49 -6.90 6.09 0.11
N ASP A 50 -6.40 6.16 1.35
CA ASP A 50 -6.70 7.28 2.25
C ASP A 50 -6.18 8.61 1.70
N ALA A 51 -5.04 8.63 1.05
CA ALA A 51 -4.48 9.84 0.43
C ALA A 51 -5.31 10.35 -0.77
N VAL A 52 -6.03 9.47 -1.45
CA VAL A 52 -6.92 9.83 -2.58
C VAL A 52 -8.41 9.86 -2.20
N ARG A 53 -8.73 9.49 -0.96
CA ARG A 53 -10.09 9.52 -0.43
C ARG A 53 -10.59 10.97 -0.40
N GLY A 54 -11.76 11.20 -0.91
CA GLY A 54 -12.35 12.54 -1.02
C GLY A 54 -12.27 13.14 -2.42
N HIS A 55 -11.65 12.46 -3.35
CA HIS A 55 -11.82 12.77 -4.77
C HIS A 55 -13.21 12.32 -5.23
N ASP A 56 -13.98 13.24 -5.77
CA ASP A 56 -15.27 12.94 -6.38
C ASP A 56 -15.08 11.86 -7.47
N GLY A 57 -15.90 10.81 -7.41
CA GLY A 57 -15.86 9.70 -8.37
C GLY A 57 -15.02 8.49 -7.96
N LEU A 58 -14.44 8.47 -6.74
CA LEU A 58 -13.76 7.29 -6.20
C LEU A 58 -14.54 6.69 -5.02
N GLU A 59 -14.78 5.40 -5.08
CA GLU A 59 -15.28 4.60 -3.97
C GLU A 59 -14.21 3.59 -3.54
N ALA A 60 -13.93 3.53 -2.25
CA ALA A 60 -12.97 2.62 -1.68
C ALA A 60 -13.68 1.49 -0.92
N LEU A 61 -13.47 0.27 -1.38
CA LEU A 61 -14.00 -0.94 -0.76
C LEU A 61 -12.88 -1.74 -0.11
N PRO A 62 -13.08 -2.26 1.12
CA PRO A 62 -12.10 -3.13 1.74
C PRO A 62 -12.01 -4.46 0.99
N LEU A 63 -10.79 -4.93 0.77
CA LEU A 63 -10.55 -6.26 0.22
C LEU A 63 -10.68 -7.28 1.36
N VAL A 64 -11.73 -8.08 1.33
CA VAL A 64 -12.01 -9.11 2.33
C VAL A 64 -11.92 -10.50 1.69
N GLY A 65 -11.04 -11.35 2.15
CA GLY A 65 -10.84 -12.70 1.70
C GLY A 65 -10.29 -12.86 0.27
N PRO A 66 -8.96 -12.79 0.11
CA PRO A 66 -7.98 -12.74 1.19
C PRO A 66 -7.68 -11.32 1.65
N VAL A 67 -7.26 -11.16 2.89
CA VAL A 67 -6.63 -9.93 3.37
C VAL A 67 -5.19 -9.93 2.87
N LEU A 68 -4.81 -8.90 2.11
CA LEU A 68 -3.44 -8.74 1.62
C LEU A 68 -2.66 -7.82 2.55
N THR A 69 -1.53 -8.30 3.05
CA THR A 69 -0.63 -7.51 3.89
C THR A 69 0.76 -7.49 3.30
N THR A 70 1.41 -6.34 3.34
CA THR A 70 2.81 -6.18 2.95
C THR A 70 3.61 -5.68 4.15
N PRO A 71 4.66 -6.39 4.57
CA PRO A 71 5.54 -5.88 5.61
C PRO A 71 6.31 -4.66 5.08
N ILE A 72 6.34 -3.61 5.87
CA ILE A 72 7.15 -2.41 5.62
C ILE A 72 8.25 -2.39 6.67
N GLY A 73 9.48 -2.13 6.25
CA GLY A 73 10.62 -2.08 7.13
C GLY A 73 11.62 -1.01 6.73
N PHE A 74 12.47 -0.66 7.66
CA PHE A 74 13.60 0.24 7.41
C PHE A 74 14.81 -0.56 6.94
N MET A 75 15.49 -0.07 5.93
CA MET A 75 16.77 -0.60 5.48
C MET A 75 17.87 0.43 5.71
N SER A 76 18.97 0.00 6.32
CA SER A 76 20.18 0.80 6.42
C SER A 76 21.38 -0.03 5.94
N HIS A 77 22.37 0.64 5.38
CA HIS A 77 23.59 -0.03 4.95
C HIS A 77 24.45 -0.41 6.16
N ARG A 78 24.82 -1.67 6.29
CA ARG A 78 25.49 -2.22 7.48
C ARG A 78 26.89 -1.63 7.75
N GLN A 79 27.54 -1.07 6.73
CA GLN A 79 28.92 -0.54 6.82
C GLN A 79 28.99 0.97 6.90
N VAL A 80 27.86 1.68 6.96
CA VAL A 80 27.86 3.14 7.11
C VAL A 80 28.13 3.45 8.57
N GLN A 81 29.12 4.34 8.82
CA GLN A 81 29.30 4.88 10.18
C GLN A 81 28.00 5.57 10.60
N PRO A 82 27.51 5.24 11.80
CA PRO A 82 26.26 5.83 12.26
C PRO A 82 26.41 7.35 12.36
N THR A 83 25.51 8.05 11.70
CA THR A 83 25.36 9.49 11.84
C THR A 83 24.29 9.77 12.88
N ARG A 84 24.36 10.93 13.55
CA ARG A 84 23.30 11.33 14.51
C ARG A 84 21.91 11.30 13.88
N ALA A 85 21.80 11.63 12.60
CA ALA A 85 20.54 11.57 11.87
C ALA A 85 20.06 10.12 11.67
N LEU A 86 20.96 9.20 11.33
CA LEU A 86 20.64 7.78 11.18
C LEU A 86 20.23 7.18 12.54
N ASP A 87 20.97 7.48 13.61
CA ASP A 87 20.63 6.99 14.94
C ASP A 87 19.27 7.51 15.41
N ALA A 88 18.97 8.78 15.16
CA ALA A 88 17.66 9.37 15.46
C ALA A 88 16.53 8.71 14.64
N ALA A 89 16.75 8.45 13.36
CA ALA A 89 15.79 7.78 12.50
C ALA A 89 15.53 6.34 12.94
N LEU A 90 16.58 5.60 13.31
CA LEU A 90 16.44 4.21 13.81
C LEU A 90 15.76 4.18 15.19
N ALA A 91 16.04 5.13 16.05
CA ALA A 91 15.36 5.26 17.34
C ALA A 91 13.86 5.54 17.14
N LEU A 92 13.52 6.46 16.24
CA LEU A 92 12.13 6.75 15.89
C LEU A 92 11.43 5.51 15.28
N ALA A 93 12.12 4.78 14.41
CA ALA A 93 11.58 3.55 13.80
C ALA A 93 11.27 2.44 14.82
N GLN A 94 11.87 2.49 16.02
CA GLN A 94 11.64 1.56 17.12
C GLN A 94 10.73 2.15 18.22
N ASP A 95 10.34 3.41 18.07
CA ASP A 95 9.48 4.09 19.02
C ASP A 95 8.06 3.50 18.98
N ALA A 96 7.54 3.14 20.16
CA ALA A 96 6.24 2.48 20.26
C ALA A 96 5.07 3.38 19.83
N ASP A 97 5.13 4.67 20.16
CA ASP A 97 4.08 5.64 19.82
C ASP A 97 4.08 5.89 18.32
N TRP A 98 5.27 6.00 17.71
CA TRP A 98 5.39 6.12 16.27
C TRP A 98 4.88 4.87 15.54
N LEU A 99 5.25 3.68 16.00
CA LEU A 99 4.78 2.41 15.43
C LEU A 99 3.27 2.27 15.55
N GLN A 100 2.69 2.67 16.68
CA GLN A 100 1.24 2.67 16.86
C GLN A 100 0.56 3.64 15.88
N HIS A 101 1.10 4.85 15.71
CA HIS A 101 0.61 5.82 14.73
C HIS A 101 0.71 5.29 13.29
N ALA A 102 1.87 4.76 12.92
CA ALA A 102 2.10 4.19 11.60
C ALA A 102 1.16 3.01 11.31
N THR A 103 0.87 2.17 12.33
CA THR A 103 -0.06 1.05 12.22
C THR A 103 -1.51 1.52 12.10
N ALA A 104 -1.90 2.57 12.83
CA ALA A 104 -3.24 3.16 12.73
C ALA A 104 -3.52 3.72 11.32
N HIS A 105 -2.48 4.16 10.61
CA HIS A 105 -2.55 4.63 9.23
C HIS A 105 -2.22 3.53 8.20
N SER A 106 -2.22 2.26 8.60
CA SER A 106 -1.93 1.12 7.71
C SER A 106 -2.99 0.89 6.64
N GLY A 107 -4.03 1.74 6.59
CA GLY A 107 -5.05 1.70 5.56
C GLY A 107 -6.03 0.54 5.70
N LEU A 108 -6.18 -0.01 6.88
CA LEU A 108 -7.33 -0.84 7.17
C LEU A 108 -8.57 0.06 7.12
N LEU A 109 -9.33 -0.04 6.04
CA LEU A 109 -10.62 0.60 5.94
C LEU A 109 -11.48 0.02 7.07
N ALA A 110 -11.90 0.87 8.00
CA ALA A 110 -12.89 0.46 8.99
C ALA A 110 -14.15 0.03 8.21
N ALA A 111 -14.58 -1.21 8.42
CA ALA A 111 -15.88 -1.65 7.93
C ALA A 111 -16.94 -0.77 8.61
N HIS A 112 -17.65 0.00 7.83
CA HIS A 112 -18.85 0.73 8.27
C HIS A 112 -20.03 -0.20 8.26
#